data_952ce7abacd20d44cc10d00f32519727
#
_entry.id   952ce7abacd20d44cc10d00f32519727
#
_cell.length_a   1.000
_cell.length_b   1.000
_cell.length_c   1.000
_cell.angle_alpha   90.00
_cell.angle_beta   90.00
_cell.angle_gamma   90.00
#
_symmetry.space_group_name_H-M   'P 1'
#
loop_
_entity.id
_entity.type
_entity.pdbx_description
1 polymer ?
#
loop_
_entity_poly.entity_id
_entity_poly.type
_entity_poly.pdbx_seq_one_letter_code
_entity_poly.pdbx_strand_id
1 'polypeptide(L)'
;MKNKRIITGVGIVAVIAIGAYFLLQGGKTKDRMTLETGKVVRNSINTMVTATGTVEPITVVEVGTQVSGIIDKIYVDFNSQIKKGQLLAEMDKVTLQSELASKQSALASSKTEYEYQQKNFARSKTLYEKKLISDTDYETAVYNYEKAKNTYEGNKADLVKVKRNLGYATITSPIDGVVISRAVEEGQTVAAGFSTPTLFTIANDLTQMEVIANVDEADIGQVEEGQRVSFTVDAYPNDVFEGQVTQVRLEATTTSNVVTYEVVINAPNPDLKLKPGLTANITIYTLERTNILTVPSKALRFVPDASLLEPLGITLADKLPAVTAGKKLVWQKKG
;
A
#
# COMPACT_ATOMS: atom_id res chain seq x y z
N MET A 1 62.16 61.49 -65.19
CA MET A 1 61.17 61.34 -64.09
C MET A 1 60.38 60.02 -64.15
N LYS A 2 60.63 59.02 -65.01
CA LYS A 2 59.91 57.73 -65.13
C LYS A 2 60.41 56.67 -64.19
N ASN A 3 61.68 56.61 -63.78
CA ASN A 3 62.22 55.49 -62.96
C ASN A 3 61.88 55.57 -61.48
N LYS A 4 61.56 56.77 -60.93
CA LYS A 4 61.17 56.87 -59.51
C LYS A 4 59.79 56.23 -59.18
N ARG A 5 58.85 56.24 -60.15
CA ARG A 5 57.52 55.59 -59.93
C ARG A 5 57.52 54.08 -59.97
N ILE A 6 58.48 53.46 -60.66
CA ILE A 6 58.63 52.03 -60.74
C ILE A 6 59.18 51.42 -59.41
N ILE A 7 60.16 52.14 -58.81
CA ILE A 7 60.73 51.72 -57.56
C ILE A 7 59.75 51.83 -56.42
N THR A 8 58.89 52.83 -56.39
CA THR A 8 57.83 52.91 -55.34
C THR A 8 56.76 51.87 -55.55
N GLY A 9 56.43 51.45 -56.77
CA GLY A 9 55.47 50.38 -57.01
C GLY A 9 55.97 49.01 -56.57
N VAL A 10 57.23 48.70 -56.86
CA VAL A 10 57.84 47.44 -56.43
C VAL A 10 57.98 47.35 -54.87
N GLY A 11 58.28 48.52 -54.24
CA GLY A 11 58.32 48.55 -52.74
C GLY A 11 56.97 48.29 -52.11
N ILE A 12 55.89 48.80 -52.64
CA ILE A 12 54.52 48.57 -52.15
C ILE A 12 54.09 47.11 -52.35
N VAL A 13 54.40 46.50 -53.47
CA VAL A 13 54.11 45.09 -53.74
C VAL A 13 54.90 44.15 -52.79
N ALA A 14 56.17 44.49 -52.54
CA ALA A 14 57.00 43.70 -51.54
C ALA A 14 56.45 43.81 -50.15
N VAL A 15 55.98 44.99 -49.71
CA VAL A 15 55.38 45.16 -48.37
C VAL A 15 54.03 44.42 -48.27
N ILE A 16 53.24 44.46 -49.36
CA ILE A 16 51.96 43.67 -49.37
C ILE A 16 52.25 42.17 -49.39
N ALA A 17 53.27 41.70 -50.12
CA ALA A 17 53.64 40.29 -50.15
C ALA A 17 54.21 39.82 -48.80
N ILE A 18 55.02 40.63 -48.11
CA ILE A 18 55.50 40.34 -46.76
C ILE A 18 54.38 40.38 -45.76
N GLY A 19 53.44 41.33 -45.86
CA GLY A 19 52.25 41.42 -45.03
C GLY A 19 51.33 40.20 -45.24
N ALA A 20 51.10 39.78 -46.47
CA ALA A 20 50.32 38.62 -46.81
C ALA A 20 51.00 37.30 -46.34
N TYR A 21 52.36 37.23 -46.44
CA TYR A 21 53.11 36.11 -45.93
C TYR A 21 53.02 35.97 -44.40
N PHE A 22 53.06 37.09 -43.66
CA PHE A 22 52.85 37.10 -42.20
C PHE A 22 51.42 36.81 -41.79
N LEU A 23 50.42 37.26 -42.59
CA LEU A 23 49.03 36.95 -42.37
C LEU A 23 48.69 35.48 -42.67
N LEU A 24 49.37 34.88 -43.65
CA LEU A 24 49.22 33.46 -43.97
C LEU A 24 49.97 32.53 -43.03
N GLN A 25 51.04 33.00 -42.34
CA GLN A 25 51.73 32.29 -41.28
C GLN A 25 51.12 32.50 -39.91
N GLY A 26 50.25 33.51 -39.72
CA GLY A 26 49.57 33.78 -38.49
C GLY A 26 48.37 32.88 -38.33
N GLY A 27 48.54 31.79 -37.59
CA GLY A 27 47.31 31.08 -37.08
C GLY A 27 47.31 29.58 -37.16
N LYS A 28 48.45 28.90 -37.01
CA LYS A 28 48.38 27.59 -36.39
C LYS A 28 48.41 27.79 -34.88
N THR A 29 47.31 28.23 -34.29
CA THR A 29 47.04 28.02 -32.88
C THR A 29 47.07 26.49 -32.66
N LYS A 30 48.18 25.95 -32.19
CA LYS A 30 48.21 24.63 -31.62
C LYS A 30 47.19 24.67 -30.48
N ASP A 31 46.02 24.11 -30.73
CA ASP A 31 45.08 23.78 -29.65
C ASP A 31 45.87 23.04 -28.57
N ARG A 32 46.21 23.76 -27.51
CA ARG A 32 46.87 23.16 -26.36
C ARG A 32 45.82 22.31 -25.69
N MET A 33 45.81 21.03 -26.03
CA MET A 33 45.04 20.06 -25.26
C MET A 33 45.49 20.09 -23.80
N THR A 34 44.57 20.46 -22.94
CA THR A 34 44.75 20.40 -21.49
C THR A 34 44.00 19.20 -20.96
N LEU A 35 44.73 18.28 -20.33
CA LEU A 35 44.08 17.18 -19.58
C LEU A 35 43.56 17.72 -18.26
N GLU A 36 42.26 17.70 -18.12
CA GLU A 36 41.60 18.00 -16.85
C GLU A 36 41.68 16.76 -15.94
N THR A 37 42.32 16.89 -14.80
CA THR A 37 42.45 15.81 -13.82
C THR A 37 41.43 15.98 -12.70
N GLY A 38 40.66 14.94 -12.40
CA GLY A 38 39.76 14.90 -11.25
C GLY A 38 40.41 14.15 -10.07
N LYS A 39 40.23 14.67 -8.87
CA LYS A 39 40.67 13.97 -7.65
C LYS A 39 39.71 12.81 -7.35
N VAL A 40 40.26 11.65 -6.98
CA VAL A 40 39.50 10.55 -6.39
C VAL A 40 39.18 10.95 -4.95
N VAL A 41 37.90 10.97 -4.63
CA VAL A 41 37.41 11.32 -3.30
C VAL A 41 36.57 10.18 -2.74
N ARG A 42 36.52 10.04 -1.43
CA ARG A 42 35.57 9.14 -0.78
C ARG A 42 34.26 9.88 -0.61
N ASN A 43 33.20 9.30 -1.14
CA ASN A 43 31.86 9.88 -1.10
C ASN A 43 30.80 8.78 -0.93
N SER A 44 29.56 9.16 -0.70
CA SER A 44 28.41 8.26 -0.69
C SER A 44 27.69 8.33 -2.03
N ILE A 45 27.24 7.20 -2.53
CA ILE A 45 26.35 7.10 -3.70
C ILE A 45 25.06 6.46 -3.23
N ASN A 46 23.96 7.15 -3.49
CA ASN A 46 22.61 6.67 -3.19
C ASN A 46 21.83 6.59 -4.50
N THR A 47 21.12 5.50 -4.71
CA THR A 47 20.08 5.41 -5.71
C THR A 47 18.75 5.43 -4.97
N MET A 48 17.80 6.20 -5.47
CA MET A 48 16.51 6.37 -4.84
C MET A 48 15.39 6.25 -5.86
N VAL A 49 14.26 5.71 -5.43
CA VAL A 49 12.98 5.68 -6.14
C VAL A 49 12.04 6.61 -5.41
N THR A 50 11.32 7.45 -6.16
CA THR A 50 10.32 8.35 -5.60
C THR A 50 8.93 7.85 -5.94
N ALA A 51 8.02 7.92 -4.98
CA ALA A 51 6.63 7.51 -5.14
C ALA A 51 5.71 8.44 -4.35
N THR A 52 4.43 8.39 -4.65
CA THR A 52 3.39 9.00 -3.83
C THR A 52 2.56 7.91 -3.19
N GLY A 53 1.96 8.20 -2.04
CA GLY A 53 1.15 7.23 -1.34
C GLY A 53 0.20 7.86 -0.34
N THR A 54 -0.52 7.03 0.40
CA THR A 54 -1.45 7.42 1.45
C THR A 54 -1.01 6.87 2.80
N VAL A 55 -1.23 7.66 3.85
CA VAL A 55 -1.00 7.22 5.23
C VAL A 55 -2.25 6.52 5.73
N GLU A 56 -2.11 5.29 6.22
CA GLU A 56 -3.22 4.47 6.69
C GLU A 56 -2.89 3.82 8.05
N PRO A 57 -3.88 3.52 8.89
CA PRO A 57 -3.67 2.68 10.05
C PRO A 57 -3.41 1.24 9.64
N ILE A 58 -2.55 0.51 10.37
CA ILE A 58 -2.23 -0.89 10.07
C ILE A 58 -3.48 -1.79 10.07
N THR A 59 -4.43 -1.51 10.97
CA THR A 59 -5.67 -2.27 11.04
C THR A 59 -6.87 -1.34 11.07
N VAL A 60 -7.72 -1.45 10.06
CA VAL A 60 -9.01 -0.76 9.97
C VAL A 60 -10.11 -1.80 9.90
N VAL A 61 -11.17 -1.60 10.69
CA VAL A 61 -12.35 -2.46 10.65
C VAL A 61 -13.58 -1.61 10.40
N GLU A 62 -14.31 -2.00 9.36
CA GLU A 62 -15.62 -1.44 9.06
C GLU A 62 -16.71 -2.20 9.83
N VAL A 63 -17.47 -1.47 10.62
CA VAL A 63 -18.58 -2.00 11.41
C VAL A 63 -19.89 -1.62 10.74
N GLY A 64 -20.68 -2.64 10.39
CA GLY A 64 -21.97 -2.49 9.77
C GLY A 64 -23.06 -3.29 10.49
N THR A 65 -24.25 -3.35 9.90
CA THR A 65 -25.38 -4.17 10.39
C THR A 65 -25.86 -5.16 9.34
N GLN A 66 -26.37 -6.31 9.79
CA GLN A 66 -26.95 -7.34 8.93
C GLN A 66 -28.49 -7.30 8.96
N VAL A 67 -29.08 -6.35 9.68
CA VAL A 67 -30.53 -6.15 9.76
C VAL A 67 -30.90 -4.75 9.32
N SER A 68 -32.07 -4.61 8.69
CA SER A 68 -32.63 -3.31 8.30
C SER A 68 -33.43 -2.73 9.45
N GLY A 69 -33.37 -1.43 9.63
CA GLY A 69 -34.13 -0.72 10.64
C GLY A 69 -33.73 0.74 10.76
N ILE A 70 -34.25 1.41 11.75
CA ILE A 70 -33.95 2.81 12.07
C ILE A 70 -32.88 2.81 13.18
N ILE A 71 -31.88 3.67 13.08
CA ILE A 71 -30.93 3.93 14.16
C ILE A 71 -31.67 4.69 15.27
N ASP A 72 -31.81 4.09 16.44
CA ASP A 72 -32.48 4.69 17.59
C ASP A 72 -31.52 5.62 18.35
N LYS A 73 -30.33 5.11 18.69
CA LYS A 73 -29.33 5.88 19.47
C LYS A 73 -27.91 5.58 19.03
N ILE A 74 -27.06 6.60 19.10
CA ILE A 74 -25.62 6.52 18.87
C ILE A 74 -24.90 6.94 20.16
N TYR A 75 -23.94 6.12 20.61
CA TYR A 75 -23.23 6.29 21.89
C TYR A 75 -21.78 6.77 21.72
N VAL A 76 -21.29 6.85 20.49
CA VAL A 76 -19.92 7.25 20.16
C VAL A 76 -19.93 8.26 19.02
N ASP A 77 -18.91 9.10 18.98
CA ASP A 77 -18.75 10.09 17.92
C ASP A 77 -17.35 9.97 17.30
N PHE A 78 -17.04 10.80 16.31
CA PHE A 78 -15.71 10.88 15.70
C PHE A 78 -14.63 11.00 16.77
N ASN A 79 -13.49 10.38 16.57
CA ASN A 79 -12.33 10.36 17.47
C ASN A 79 -12.57 9.76 18.87
N SER A 80 -13.72 9.12 19.10
CA SER A 80 -14.00 8.43 20.36
C SER A 80 -13.09 7.23 20.52
N GLN A 81 -12.42 7.11 21.67
CA GLN A 81 -11.71 5.90 22.05
C GLN A 81 -12.71 4.86 22.53
N ILE A 82 -12.62 3.65 21.97
CA ILE A 82 -13.55 2.56 22.23
C ILE A 82 -12.82 1.26 22.55
N LYS A 83 -13.50 0.41 23.29
CA LYS A 83 -13.02 -0.95 23.63
C LYS A 83 -13.79 -2.01 22.88
N LYS A 84 -13.18 -3.15 22.66
CA LYS A 84 -13.83 -4.32 22.10
C LYS A 84 -15.10 -4.69 22.92
N GLY A 85 -16.21 -4.89 22.21
CA GLY A 85 -17.52 -5.14 22.81
C GLY A 85 -18.26 -3.91 23.31
N GLN A 86 -17.66 -2.72 23.24
CA GLN A 86 -18.34 -1.46 23.60
C GLN A 86 -19.47 -1.17 22.64
N LEU A 87 -20.60 -0.72 23.19
CA LEU A 87 -21.77 -0.33 22.43
C LEU A 87 -21.49 0.95 21.64
N LEU A 88 -21.73 0.90 20.31
CA LEU A 88 -21.56 2.03 19.40
C LEU A 88 -22.89 2.66 19.05
N ALA A 89 -23.87 1.84 18.67
CA ALA A 89 -25.22 2.29 18.32
C ALA A 89 -26.25 1.19 18.57
N GLU A 90 -27.51 1.60 18.70
CA GLU A 90 -28.64 0.70 18.76
C GLU A 90 -29.65 1.05 17.66
N MET A 91 -30.22 0.03 17.08
CA MET A 91 -31.36 0.15 16.17
C MET A 91 -32.67 -0.03 16.93
N ASP A 92 -33.76 0.47 16.38
CA ASP A 92 -35.12 0.17 16.88
C ASP A 92 -35.35 -1.34 16.92
N LYS A 93 -35.63 -1.86 18.12
CA LYS A 93 -35.78 -3.29 18.39
C LYS A 93 -37.25 -3.74 18.50
N VAL A 94 -38.21 -2.80 18.42
CA VAL A 94 -39.65 -3.09 18.68
C VAL A 94 -40.15 -4.24 17.80
N THR A 95 -39.93 -4.15 16.49
CA THR A 95 -40.32 -5.18 15.54
C THR A 95 -39.63 -6.51 15.79
N LEU A 96 -38.32 -6.50 16.01
CA LEU A 96 -37.50 -7.70 16.27
C LEU A 96 -37.85 -8.37 17.60
N GLN A 97 -38.19 -7.59 18.63
CA GLN A 97 -38.68 -8.12 19.92
C GLN A 97 -40.05 -8.75 19.77
N SER A 98 -40.96 -8.16 18.98
CA SER A 98 -42.29 -8.73 18.70
C SER A 98 -42.16 -10.05 17.95
N GLU A 99 -41.29 -10.12 16.94
CA GLU A 99 -40.99 -11.36 16.23
C GLU A 99 -40.40 -12.42 17.15
N LEU A 100 -39.46 -12.04 18.04
CA LEU A 100 -38.90 -12.95 19.05
C LEU A 100 -39.99 -13.54 19.95
N ALA A 101 -40.89 -12.70 20.47
CA ALA A 101 -41.99 -13.14 21.33
C ALA A 101 -42.92 -14.13 20.58
N SER A 102 -43.26 -13.85 19.29
CA SER A 102 -44.03 -14.76 18.44
C SER A 102 -43.36 -16.13 18.28
N LYS A 103 -42.05 -16.14 17.96
CA LYS A 103 -41.31 -17.40 17.80
C LYS A 103 -41.11 -18.17 19.12
N GLN A 104 -41.01 -17.46 20.24
CA GLN A 104 -41.01 -18.09 21.57
C GLN A 104 -42.32 -18.81 21.87
N SER A 105 -43.48 -18.19 21.52
CA SER A 105 -44.78 -18.78 21.69
C SER A 105 -45.00 -20.00 20.78
N ALA A 106 -44.54 -19.93 19.52
CA ALA A 106 -44.58 -21.05 18.60
C ALA A 106 -43.74 -22.24 19.08
N LEU A 107 -42.55 -21.97 19.60
CA LEU A 107 -41.69 -22.99 20.19
C LEU A 107 -42.35 -23.65 21.41
N ALA A 108 -42.94 -22.85 22.32
CA ALA A 108 -43.63 -23.36 23.51
C ALA A 108 -44.78 -24.28 23.12
N SER A 109 -45.59 -23.90 22.13
CA SER A 109 -46.69 -24.71 21.60
C SER A 109 -46.22 -26.04 21.01
N SER A 110 -45.21 -25.98 20.13
CA SER A 110 -44.66 -27.20 19.51
C SER A 110 -43.93 -28.12 20.52
N LYS A 111 -43.35 -27.55 21.57
CA LYS A 111 -42.77 -28.32 22.68
C LYS A 111 -43.84 -29.13 23.42
N THR A 112 -44.97 -28.50 23.73
CA THR A 112 -46.11 -29.17 24.41
C THR A 112 -46.65 -30.32 23.56
N GLU A 113 -46.82 -30.12 22.28
CA GLU A 113 -47.24 -31.15 21.32
C GLU A 113 -46.23 -32.31 21.24
N TYR A 114 -44.92 -31.97 21.12
CA TYR A 114 -43.86 -32.98 21.13
C TYR A 114 -43.85 -33.84 22.42
N GLU A 115 -43.96 -33.20 23.56
CA GLU A 115 -44.00 -33.91 24.86
C GLU A 115 -45.24 -34.83 25.02
N TYR A 116 -46.37 -34.37 24.47
CA TYR A 116 -47.61 -35.15 24.42
C TYR A 116 -47.43 -36.39 23.52
N GLN A 117 -46.98 -36.19 22.29
CA GLN A 117 -46.77 -37.27 21.33
C GLN A 117 -45.66 -38.23 21.78
N GLN A 118 -44.62 -37.77 22.49
CA GLN A 118 -43.61 -38.61 23.08
C GLN A 118 -44.19 -39.58 24.12
N LYS A 119 -45.07 -39.07 24.98
CA LYS A 119 -45.77 -39.93 25.98
C LYS A 119 -46.72 -40.94 25.33
N ASN A 120 -47.43 -40.52 24.26
CA ASN A 120 -48.30 -41.38 23.46
C ASN A 120 -47.51 -42.49 22.78
N PHE A 121 -46.42 -42.15 22.11
CA PHE A 121 -45.52 -43.11 21.47
C PHE A 121 -44.96 -44.14 22.48
N ALA A 122 -44.46 -43.67 23.64
CA ALA A 122 -43.96 -44.57 24.69
C ALA A 122 -45.04 -45.57 25.18
N ARG A 123 -46.30 -45.06 25.29
CA ARG A 123 -47.42 -45.93 25.69
C ARG A 123 -47.77 -46.93 24.59
N SER A 124 -47.90 -46.48 23.35
CA SER A 124 -48.21 -47.32 22.17
C SER A 124 -47.13 -48.38 21.97
N LYS A 125 -45.85 -48.04 22.15
CA LYS A 125 -44.69 -48.96 22.08
C LYS A 125 -44.85 -50.08 23.07
N THR A 126 -45.19 -49.77 24.35
CA THR A 126 -45.39 -50.78 25.40
C THR A 126 -46.61 -51.71 25.10
N LEU A 127 -47.71 -51.17 24.55
CA LEU A 127 -48.86 -51.94 24.16
C LEU A 127 -48.56 -52.83 22.94
N TYR A 128 -47.82 -52.34 21.98
CA TYR A 128 -47.40 -53.08 20.78
C TYR A 128 -46.51 -54.27 21.13
N GLU A 129 -45.53 -54.06 22.00
CA GLU A 129 -44.64 -55.11 22.51
C GLU A 129 -45.44 -56.25 23.22
N LYS A 130 -46.60 -55.88 23.84
CA LYS A 130 -47.54 -56.85 24.45
C LYS A 130 -48.57 -57.38 23.48
N LYS A 131 -48.50 -57.03 22.18
CA LYS A 131 -49.46 -57.42 21.12
C LYS A 131 -50.90 -56.96 21.38
N LEU A 132 -51.08 -55.80 22.01
CA LEU A 132 -52.41 -55.26 22.41
C LEU A 132 -52.93 -54.18 21.44
N ILE A 133 -52.16 -53.77 20.45
CA ILE A 133 -52.56 -52.84 19.39
C ILE A 133 -52.09 -53.35 18.02
N SER A 134 -52.69 -52.83 16.95
CA SER A 134 -52.36 -53.18 15.56
C SER A 134 -51.03 -52.52 15.09
N ASP A 135 -50.42 -53.09 14.04
CA ASP A 135 -49.21 -52.49 13.41
C ASP A 135 -49.49 -51.08 12.94
N THR A 136 -50.68 -50.82 12.32
CA THR A 136 -51.10 -49.51 11.83
C THR A 136 -51.23 -48.47 12.96
N ASP A 137 -51.74 -48.88 14.14
CA ASP A 137 -51.84 -47.96 15.29
C ASP A 137 -50.46 -47.57 15.82
N TYR A 138 -49.54 -48.55 15.86
CA TYR A 138 -48.16 -48.30 16.27
C TYR A 138 -47.44 -47.38 15.27
N GLU A 139 -47.54 -47.68 13.95
CA GLU A 139 -46.93 -46.82 12.91
C GLU A 139 -47.50 -45.40 12.96
N THR A 140 -48.78 -45.24 13.21
CA THR A 140 -49.43 -43.92 13.39
C THR A 140 -48.83 -43.17 14.58
N ALA A 141 -48.58 -43.86 15.71
CA ALA A 141 -47.97 -43.26 16.89
C ALA A 141 -46.50 -42.83 16.63
N VAL A 142 -45.73 -43.66 15.91
CA VAL A 142 -44.37 -43.32 15.45
C VAL A 142 -44.37 -42.08 14.58
N TYR A 143 -45.23 -42.06 13.52
CA TYR A 143 -45.35 -40.95 12.61
C TYR A 143 -45.66 -39.62 13.32
N ASN A 144 -46.69 -39.65 14.21
CA ASN A 144 -47.07 -38.46 14.96
C ASN A 144 -46.00 -37.96 15.91
N TYR A 145 -45.23 -38.83 16.53
CA TYR A 145 -44.09 -38.49 17.37
C TYR A 145 -43.00 -37.84 16.55
N GLU A 146 -42.59 -38.46 15.42
CA GLU A 146 -41.55 -37.94 14.56
C GLU A 146 -41.92 -36.58 13.95
N LYS A 147 -43.18 -36.45 13.51
CA LYS A 147 -43.74 -35.19 12.99
C LYS A 147 -43.65 -34.07 14.05
N ALA A 148 -44.10 -34.34 15.27
CA ALA A 148 -44.08 -33.36 16.37
C ALA A 148 -42.64 -32.99 16.75
N LYS A 149 -41.72 -33.97 16.78
CA LYS A 149 -40.30 -33.76 17.01
C LYS A 149 -39.68 -32.83 15.96
N ASN A 150 -39.91 -33.11 14.68
CA ASN A 150 -39.38 -32.30 13.58
C ASN A 150 -39.94 -30.88 13.61
N THR A 151 -41.22 -30.70 13.96
CA THR A 151 -41.83 -29.37 14.12
C THR A 151 -41.20 -28.59 15.27
N TYR A 152 -40.97 -29.24 16.40
CA TYR A 152 -40.28 -28.64 17.57
C TYR A 152 -38.87 -28.21 17.23
N GLU A 153 -38.07 -29.08 16.60
CA GLU A 153 -36.69 -28.74 16.19
C GLU A 153 -36.66 -27.61 15.15
N GLY A 154 -37.60 -27.56 14.21
CA GLY A 154 -37.77 -26.47 13.25
C GLY A 154 -38.02 -25.14 13.95
N ASN A 155 -38.99 -25.07 14.87
CA ASN A 155 -39.29 -23.85 15.63
C ASN A 155 -38.11 -23.42 16.54
N LYS A 156 -37.35 -24.37 17.05
CA LYS A 156 -36.10 -24.08 17.81
C LYS A 156 -35.03 -23.43 16.94
N ALA A 157 -34.86 -23.92 15.72
CA ALA A 157 -33.92 -23.31 14.76
C ALA A 157 -34.39 -21.89 14.36
N ASP A 158 -35.69 -21.69 14.13
CA ASP A 158 -36.25 -20.35 13.87
C ASP A 158 -36.00 -19.38 15.01
N LEU A 159 -36.21 -19.82 16.26
CA LEU A 159 -35.93 -18.98 17.43
C LEU A 159 -34.45 -18.54 17.51
N VAL A 160 -33.51 -19.44 17.20
CA VAL A 160 -32.08 -19.12 17.16
C VAL A 160 -31.79 -18.03 16.11
N LYS A 161 -32.43 -18.14 14.92
CA LYS A 161 -32.28 -17.14 13.84
C LYS A 161 -32.77 -15.76 14.29
N VAL A 162 -33.99 -15.69 14.87
CA VAL A 162 -34.57 -14.41 15.30
C VAL A 162 -33.77 -13.79 16.47
N LYS A 163 -33.28 -14.60 17.42
CA LYS A 163 -32.37 -14.12 18.48
C LYS A 163 -31.10 -13.51 17.93
N ARG A 164 -30.54 -14.12 16.88
CA ARG A 164 -29.34 -13.57 16.20
C ARG A 164 -29.62 -12.24 15.52
N ASN A 165 -30.76 -12.16 14.81
CA ASN A 165 -31.18 -10.90 14.17
C ASN A 165 -31.36 -9.78 15.20
N LEU A 166 -31.96 -10.08 16.35
CA LEU A 166 -32.08 -9.11 17.44
C LEU A 166 -30.71 -8.69 17.99
N GLY A 167 -29.74 -9.61 18.03
CA GLY A 167 -28.36 -9.30 18.39
C GLY A 167 -27.70 -8.32 17.43
N TYR A 168 -27.96 -8.44 16.14
CA TYR A 168 -27.42 -7.54 15.11
C TYR A 168 -28.00 -6.10 15.18
N ALA A 169 -29.12 -5.90 15.86
CA ALA A 169 -29.67 -4.58 16.13
C ALA A 169 -28.91 -3.81 17.24
N THR A 170 -27.94 -4.47 17.90
CA THR A 170 -27.05 -3.86 18.88
C THR A 170 -25.65 -3.87 18.29
N ILE A 171 -25.17 -2.70 17.87
CA ILE A 171 -23.94 -2.54 17.15
C ILE A 171 -22.81 -2.29 18.14
N THR A 172 -21.85 -3.21 18.20
CA THR A 172 -20.71 -3.16 19.12
C THR A 172 -19.37 -3.19 18.37
N SER A 173 -18.34 -2.65 18.99
CA SER A 173 -16.99 -2.70 18.40
C SER A 173 -16.40 -4.11 18.44
N PRO A 174 -15.85 -4.62 17.32
CA PRO A 174 -15.15 -5.90 17.29
C PRO A 174 -13.71 -5.82 17.82
N ILE A 175 -13.13 -4.60 17.91
CA ILE A 175 -11.74 -4.33 18.31
C ILE A 175 -11.66 -3.16 19.29
N ASP A 176 -10.54 -3.06 19.99
CA ASP A 176 -10.13 -1.82 20.67
C ASP A 176 -9.65 -0.81 19.64
N GLY A 177 -9.87 0.48 19.83
CA GLY A 177 -9.39 1.49 18.89
C GLY A 177 -10.06 2.85 18.98
N VAL A 178 -9.99 3.56 17.87
CA VAL A 178 -10.55 4.93 17.71
C VAL A 178 -11.50 4.94 16.51
N VAL A 179 -12.67 5.59 16.68
CA VAL A 179 -13.63 5.81 15.58
C VAL A 179 -13.07 6.85 14.63
N ILE A 180 -12.73 6.42 13.40
CA ILE A 180 -12.26 7.33 12.35
C ILE A 180 -13.44 8.00 11.65
N SER A 181 -14.48 7.21 11.35
CA SER A 181 -15.64 7.68 10.58
C SER A 181 -16.94 7.14 11.17
N ARG A 182 -17.97 7.98 11.11
CA ARG A 182 -19.36 7.66 11.43
C ARG A 182 -20.20 8.03 10.20
N ALA A 183 -20.76 7.02 9.54
CA ALA A 183 -21.52 7.18 8.31
C ALA A 183 -23.04 7.14 8.52
N VAL A 184 -23.51 7.26 9.78
CA VAL A 184 -24.93 7.17 10.15
C VAL A 184 -25.30 8.24 11.18
N GLU A 185 -26.59 8.59 11.19
CA GLU A 185 -27.20 9.53 12.12
C GLU A 185 -28.39 8.89 12.88
N GLU A 186 -28.70 9.44 14.07
CA GLU A 186 -29.91 9.04 14.81
C GLU A 186 -31.17 9.34 13.99
N GLY A 187 -32.10 8.39 13.96
CA GLY A 187 -33.31 8.47 13.15
C GLY A 187 -33.11 8.05 11.68
N GLN A 188 -31.88 7.78 11.23
CA GLN A 188 -31.62 7.32 9.86
C GLN A 188 -32.09 5.88 9.66
N THR A 189 -32.75 5.63 8.54
CA THR A 189 -33.10 4.27 8.12
C THR A 189 -31.93 3.62 7.39
N VAL A 190 -31.51 2.47 7.88
CA VAL A 190 -30.46 1.63 7.28
C VAL A 190 -31.10 0.39 6.67
N ALA A 191 -30.78 0.09 5.41
CA ALA A 191 -31.24 -1.11 4.71
C ALA A 191 -30.06 -2.07 4.51
N ALA A 192 -30.07 -3.20 5.19
CA ALA A 192 -29.16 -4.32 4.95
C ALA A 192 -29.70 -5.14 3.77
N GLY A 193 -29.06 -5.01 2.62
CA GLY A 193 -29.44 -5.68 1.38
C GLY A 193 -28.32 -6.53 0.80
N PHE A 194 -28.01 -6.36 -0.49
CA PHE A 194 -26.94 -7.09 -1.18
C PHE A 194 -25.53 -6.70 -0.68
N SER A 195 -25.37 -5.51 -0.10
CA SER A 195 -24.14 -5.07 0.56
C SER A 195 -24.45 -4.62 1.99
N THR A 196 -23.56 -4.95 2.91
CA THR A 196 -23.64 -4.46 4.29
C THR A 196 -23.23 -2.99 4.31
N PRO A 197 -24.10 -2.06 4.73
CA PRO A 197 -23.70 -0.66 4.84
C PRO A 197 -22.72 -0.47 5.98
N THR A 198 -21.62 0.24 5.73
CA THR A 198 -20.66 0.65 6.77
C THR A 198 -21.28 1.75 7.62
N LEU A 199 -21.34 1.53 8.94
CA LEU A 199 -21.86 2.49 9.90
C LEU A 199 -20.74 3.25 10.61
N PHE A 200 -19.68 2.53 10.98
CA PHE A 200 -18.49 3.07 11.63
C PHE A 200 -17.24 2.48 11.02
N THR A 201 -16.18 3.28 10.94
CA THR A 201 -14.84 2.83 10.61
C THR A 201 -13.95 3.02 11.83
N ILE A 202 -13.28 1.97 12.27
CA ILE A 202 -12.50 1.93 13.51
C ILE A 202 -11.07 1.56 13.16
N ALA A 203 -10.11 2.40 13.61
CA ALA A 203 -8.69 2.06 13.60
C ALA A 203 -8.26 1.49 14.95
N ASN A 204 -7.41 0.47 14.93
CA ASN A 204 -6.94 -0.15 16.16
C ASN A 204 -5.99 0.77 16.94
N ASP A 205 -4.91 1.22 16.29
CA ASP A 205 -3.88 2.06 16.91
C ASP A 205 -3.38 3.10 15.89
N LEU A 206 -3.46 4.36 16.28
CA LEU A 206 -2.96 5.48 15.47
C LEU A 206 -1.49 5.83 15.75
N THR A 207 -0.87 5.20 16.75
CA THR A 207 0.58 5.37 17.03
C THR A 207 1.44 4.57 16.08
N GLN A 208 0.87 3.54 15.44
CA GLN A 208 1.49 2.70 14.45
C GLN A 208 0.70 2.83 13.13
N MET A 209 1.29 3.55 12.20
CA MET A 209 0.70 3.77 10.88
C MET A 209 1.52 3.04 9.82
N GLU A 210 0.96 2.92 8.64
CA GLU A 210 1.67 2.50 7.44
C GLU A 210 1.43 3.51 6.32
N VAL A 211 2.38 3.58 5.40
CA VAL A 211 2.23 4.33 4.16
C VAL A 211 2.16 3.34 3.02
N ILE A 212 1.06 3.38 2.29
CA ILE A 212 0.88 2.61 1.06
C ILE A 212 1.40 3.44 -0.09
N ALA A 213 2.61 3.13 -0.55
CA ALA A 213 3.28 3.82 -1.65
C ALA A 213 2.92 3.17 -2.99
N ASN A 214 2.54 3.99 -3.99
CA ASN A 214 2.32 3.53 -5.36
C ASN A 214 3.60 3.74 -6.17
N VAL A 215 4.34 2.65 -6.40
CA VAL A 215 5.60 2.65 -7.14
C VAL A 215 5.36 2.21 -8.57
N ASP A 216 5.91 2.94 -9.54
CA ASP A 216 5.80 2.64 -10.97
C ASP A 216 6.44 1.27 -11.32
N GLU A 217 5.86 0.58 -12.31
CA GLU A 217 6.37 -0.69 -12.83
C GLU A 217 7.86 -0.60 -13.27
N ALA A 218 8.28 0.56 -13.77
CA ALA A 218 9.66 0.77 -14.21
C ALA A 218 10.69 0.73 -13.06
N ASP A 219 10.27 1.07 -11.84
CA ASP A 219 11.13 1.25 -10.68
C ASP A 219 10.99 0.13 -9.64
N ILE A 220 9.88 -0.62 -9.66
CA ILE A 220 9.58 -1.66 -8.65
C ILE A 220 10.65 -2.75 -8.56
N GLY A 221 11.33 -3.04 -9.68
CA GLY A 221 12.40 -4.05 -9.73
C GLY A 221 13.63 -3.71 -8.87
N GLN A 222 13.73 -2.49 -8.34
CA GLN A 222 14.81 -2.05 -7.46
C GLN A 222 14.37 -1.96 -5.99
N VAL A 223 13.08 -2.12 -5.71
CA VAL A 223 12.52 -1.98 -4.36
C VAL A 223 12.47 -3.35 -3.70
N GLU A 224 13.08 -3.44 -2.52
CA GLU A 224 13.15 -4.67 -1.71
C GLU A 224 12.73 -4.38 -0.27
N GLU A 225 12.24 -5.42 0.41
CA GLU A 225 11.92 -5.36 1.84
C GLU A 225 13.17 -5.00 2.65
N GLY A 226 12.99 -4.19 3.69
CA GLY A 226 14.06 -3.75 4.57
C GLY A 226 14.77 -2.47 4.12
N GLN A 227 14.47 -1.93 2.94
CA GLN A 227 15.07 -0.67 2.48
C GLN A 227 14.57 0.50 3.33
N ARG A 228 15.46 1.44 3.61
CA ARG A 228 15.16 2.68 4.33
C ARG A 228 14.31 3.60 3.45
N VAL A 229 13.34 4.23 4.07
CA VAL A 229 12.45 5.18 3.42
C VAL A 229 12.43 6.47 4.21
N SER A 230 12.44 7.60 3.53
CA SER A 230 12.07 8.89 4.08
C SER A 230 10.85 9.42 3.35
N PHE A 231 9.92 10.03 4.07
CA PHE A 231 8.74 10.61 3.47
C PHE A 231 8.33 11.91 4.17
N THR A 232 7.65 12.75 3.44
CA THR A 232 7.01 13.95 3.95
C THR A 232 5.52 13.85 3.64
N VAL A 233 4.69 14.48 4.46
CA VAL A 233 3.25 14.57 4.20
C VAL A 233 2.88 16.01 3.87
N ASP A 234 1.89 16.21 3.00
CA ASP A 234 1.51 17.56 2.53
C ASP A 234 1.09 18.49 3.68
N ALA A 235 0.55 17.92 4.76
CA ALA A 235 0.20 18.68 5.97
C ALA A 235 1.42 19.19 6.75
N TYR A 236 2.58 18.54 6.63
CA TYR A 236 3.84 18.88 7.33
C TYR A 236 5.03 18.79 6.37
N PRO A 237 5.16 19.73 5.42
CA PRO A 237 6.18 19.63 4.36
C PRO A 237 7.63 19.80 4.86
N ASN A 238 7.82 20.36 6.06
CA ASN A 238 9.15 20.54 6.67
C ASN A 238 9.52 19.39 7.62
N ASP A 239 8.60 18.51 7.99
CA ASP A 239 8.86 17.38 8.87
C ASP A 239 9.15 16.15 8.01
N VAL A 240 10.36 15.61 8.17
CA VAL A 240 10.75 14.37 7.49
C VAL A 240 10.49 13.21 8.44
N PHE A 241 9.68 12.27 7.99
CA PHE A 241 9.41 11.03 8.69
C PHE A 241 10.29 9.93 8.12
N GLU A 242 10.69 9.01 8.97
CA GLU A 242 11.47 7.84 8.57
C GLU A 242 10.67 6.57 8.72
N GLY A 243 10.88 5.65 7.79
CA GLY A 243 10.24 4.35 7.76
C GLY A 243 11.11 3.32 7.06
N GLN A 244 10.58 2.13 6.95
CA GLN A 244 11.22 1.00 6.27
C GLN A 244 10.19 0.25 5.45
N VAL A 245 10.58 -0.23 4.27
CA VAL A 245 9.74 -1.12 3.46
C VAL A 245 9.51 -2.42 4.22
N THR A 246 8.26 -2.72 4.53
CA THR A 246 7.85 -3.95 5.21
C THR A 246 7.38 -5.02 4.25
N GLN A 247 6.77 -4.62 3.14
CA GLN A 247 6.25 -5.54 2.15
C GLN A 247 6.14 -4.87 0.78
N VAL A 248 6.41 -5.63 -0.28
CA VAL A 248 6.10 -5.28 -1.67
C VAL A 248 4.95 -6.17 -2.12
N ARG A 249 3.78 -5.58 -2.42
CA ARG A 249 2.61 -6.33 -2.89
C ARG A 249 2.82 -6.79 -4.33
N LEU A 250 2.44 -8.04 -4.61
CA LEU A 250 2.63 -8.64 -5.94
C LEU A 250 1.52 -8.29 -6.93
N GLU A 251 0.38 -7.80 -6.43
CA GLU A 251 -0.73 -7.38 -7.27
C GLU A 251 -0.49 -5.96 -7.80
N ALA A 252 -0.53 -5.82 -9.11
CA ALA A 252 -0.43 -4.53 -9.77
C ALA A 252 -1.80 -3.85 -9.84
N THR A 253 -1.83 -2.56 -9.55
CA THR A 253 -3.02 -1.72 -9.74
C THR A 253 -2.85 -0.89 -11.01
N THR A 254 -3.86 -0.92 -11.89
CA THR A 254 -3.85 -0.11 -13.12
C THR A 254 -4.87 1.01 -13.01
N THR A 255 -4.39 2.22 -12.93
CA THR A 255 -5.24 3.43 -12.89
C THR A 255 -4.87 4.34 -14.06
N SER A 256 -5.85 4.69 -14.89
CA SER A 256 -5.65 5.58 -16.06
C SER A 256 -4.50 5.13 -16.99
N ASN A 257 -4.37 3.82 -17.24
CA ASN A 257 -3.30 3.19 -18.03
C ASN A 257 -1.89 3.29 -17.42
N VAL A 258 -1.76 3.67 -16.16
CA VAL A 258 -0.50 3.61 -15.41
C VAL A 258 -0.54 2.37 -14.51
N VAL A 259 0.49 1.53 -14.61
CA VAL A 259 0.65 0.33 -13.78
C VAL A 259 1.54 0.66 -12.60
N THR A 260 1.01 0.49 -11.40
CA THR A 260 1.76 0.71 -10.15
C THR A 260 1.65 -0.51 -9.24
N TYR A 261 2.66 -0.68 -8.39
CA TYR A 261 2.70 -1.68 -7.34
C TYR A 261 2.64 -1.01 -5.99
N GLU A 262 1.85 -1.58 -5.09
CA GLU A 262 1.75 -1.07 -3.73
C GLU A 262 2.91 -1.58 -2.87
N VAL A 263 3.62 -0.65 -2.26
CA VAL A 263 4.71 -0.91 -1.32
C VAL A 263 4.29 -0.42 0.05
N VAL A 264 4.27 -1.33 1.01
CA VAL A 264 3.89 -1.04 2.40
C VAL A 264 5.13 -0.59 3.17
N ILE A 265 5.04 0.56 3.80
CA ILE A 265 6.12 1.19 4.56
C ILE A 265 5.62 1.43 5.98
N ASN A 266 6.35 0.97 7.00
CA ASN A 266 5.99 1.30 8.37
C ASN A 266 6.21 2.79 8.64
N ALA A 267 5.31 3.41 9.39
CA ALA A 267 5.32 4.82 9.71
C ALA A 267 5.00 5.03 11.20
N PRO A 268 5.99 4.95 12.09
CA PRO A 268 5.79 5.23 13.51
C PRO A 268 5.25 6.64 13.74
N ASN A 269 4.20 6.78 14.56
CA ASN A 269 3.48 8.01 14.80
C ASN A 269 3.27 8.30 16.30
N PRO A 270 4.32 8.38 17.11
CA PRO A 270 4.19 8.56 18.56
C PRO A 270 3.53 9.88 18.93
N ASP A 271 3.69 10.93 18.14
CA ASP A 271 3.15 12.26 18.35
C ASP A 271 1.74 12.46 17.76
N LEU A 272 1.15 11.42 17.14
CA LEU A 272 -0.15 11.45 16.46
C LEU A 272 -0.28 12.56 15.39
N LYS A 273 0.85 12.97 14.78
CA LYS A 273 0.89 13.94 13.69
C LYS A 273 0.35 13.36 12.39
N LEU A 274 0.66 12.08 12.12
CA LEU A 274 0.16 11.38 10.95
C LEU A 274 -1.31 11.02 11.18
N LYS A 275 -2.16 11.45 10.27
CA LYS A 275 -3.60 11.15 10.27
C LYS A 275 -3.93 10.24 9.09
N PRO A 276 -4.90 9.33 9.24
CA PRO A 276 -5.39 8.53 8.13
C PRO A 276 -5.82 9.40 6.93
N GLY A 277 -5.44 8.99 5.73
CA GLY A 277 -5.80 9.68 4.49
C GLY A 277 -4.85 10.81 4.07
N LEU A 278 -3.79 11.11 4.83
CA LEU A 278 -2.78 12.09 4.38
C LEU A 278 -2.00 11.54 3.18
N THR A 279 -1.77 12.42 2.20
CA THR A 279 -0.88 12.13 1.07
C THR A 279 0.57 12.26 1.51
N ALA A 280 1.37 11.26 1.16
CA ALA A 280 2.80 11.21 1.44
C ALA A 280 3.62 11.26 0.15
N ASN A 281 4.70 12.06 0.16
CA ASN A 281 5.74 12.07 -0.86
C ASN A 281 6.93 11.25 -0.35
N ILE A 282 7.23 10.15 -1.01
CA ILE A 282 8.06 9.06 -0.51
C ILE A 282 9.35 8.97 -1.31
N THR A 283 10.46 8.76 -0.60
CA THR A 283 11.77 8.46 -1.19
C THR A 283 12.29 7.16 -0.60
N ILE A 284 12.40 6.14 -1.42
CA ILE A 284 12.91 4.81 -1.08
C ILE A 284 14.38 4.75 -1.48
N TYR A 285 15.27 4.43 -0.56
CA TYR A 285 16.71 4.30 -0.82
C TYR A 285 17.03 2.87 -1.24
N THR A 286 17.10 2.65 -2.55
CA THR A 286 17.30 1.31 -3.13
C THR A 286 18.75 0.86 -3.04
N LEU A 287 19.71 1.79 -3.08
CA LEU A 287 21.12 1.50 -2.88
C LEU A 287 21.76 2.62 -2.07
N GLU A 288 22.35 2.28 -0.94
CA GLU A 288 23.18 3.20 -0.16
C GLU A 288 24.58 2.60 -0.03
N ARG A 289 25.56 3.30 -0.59
CA ARG A 289 26.98 2.96 -0.45
C ARG A 289 27.72 4.15 0.10
N THR A 290 28.18 4.03 1.33
CA THR A 290 28.95 5.06 2.03
C THR A 290 30.43 4.79 1.92
N ASN A 291 31.24 5.87 1.97
CA ASN A 291 32.70 5.81 2.04
C ASN A 291 33.38 5.04 0.88
N ILE A 292 32.78 5.07 -0.31
CA ILE A 292 33.36 4.48 -1.52
C ILE A 292 34.23 5.49 -2.27
N LEU A 293 35.23 4.97 -2.98
CA LEU A 293 36.05 5.80 -3.86
C LEU A 293 35.22 6.19 -5.10
N THR A 294 35.02 7.48 -5.30
CA THR A 294 34.29 8.02 -6.45
C THR A 294 35.24 8.78 -7.37
N VAL A 295 34.95 8.68 -8.66
CA VAL A 295 35.63 9.42 -9.71
C VAL A 295 34.60 10.21 -10.53
N PRO A 296 34.97 11.38 -11.07
CA PRO A 296 34.07 12.12 -11.97
C PRO A 296 33.66 11.25 -13.15
N SER A 297 32.39 11.33 -13.55
CA SER A 297 31.84 10.51 -14.66
C SER A 297 32.57 10.74 -16.00
N LYS A 298 33.18 11.92 -16.19
CA LYS A 298 34.06 12.22 -17.32
C LYS A 298 35.25 11.28 -17.40
N ALA A 299 35.84 10.89 -16.25
CA ALA A 299 36.97 9.97 -16.18
C ALA A 299 36.64 8.55 -16.67
N LEU A 300 35.36 8.11 -16.53
CA LEU A 300 34.88 6.80 -17.00
C LEU A 300 34.65 6.74 -18.51
N ARG A 301 34.60 7.91 -19.17
CA ARG A 301 34.41 8.03 -20.63
C ARG A 301 35.70 8.36 -21.37
N PHE A 302 36.76 8.69 -20.63
CA PHE A 302 38.05 9.03 -21.22
C PHE A 302 38.74 7.76 -21.73
N VAL A 303 38.99 7.74 -23.05
CA VAL A 303 39.81 6.73 -23.71
C VAL A 303 41.06 7.45 -24.24
N PRO A 304 42.25 7.16 -23.71
CA PRO A 304 43.47 7.79 -24.21
C PRO A 304 43.79 7.26 -25.61
N ASP A 305 44.03 8.18 -26.53
CA ASP A 305 44.57 7.88 -27.85
C ASP A 305 46.07 8.26 -27.85
N ALA A 306 46.92 7.41 -28.42
CA ALA A 306 48.34 7.63 -28.47
C ALA A 306 48.69 8.97 -29.15
N SER A 307 47.98 9.36 -30.21
CA SER A 307 48.14 10.65 -30.90
C SER A 307 47.82 11.86 -30.03
N LEU A 308 47.01 11.71 -29.00
CA LEU A 308 46.63 12.78 -28.05
C LEU A 308 47.63 12.91 -26.90
N LEU A 309 48.32 11.82 -26.54
CA LEU A 309 49.20 11.76 -25.37
C LEU A 309 50.67 12.04 -25.73
N GLU A 310 51.06 11.73 -26.97
CA GLU A 310 52.42 11.98 -27.45
C GLU A 310 52.91 13.46 -27.29
N PRO A 311 52.07 14.47 -27.62
CA PRO A 311 52.44 15.87 -27.43
C PRO A 311 52.57 16.30 -25.98
N LEU A 312 52.06 15.51 -25.04
CA LEU A 312 52.08 15.73 -23.59
C LEU A 312 53.18 14.95 -22.89
N GLY A 313 54.00 14.18 -23.65
CA GLY A 313 55.09 13.35 -23.09
C GLY A 313 54.58 12.16 -22.25
N ILE A 314 53.33 11.73 -22.45
CA ILE A 314 52.73 10.67 -21.67
C ILE A 314 52.72 9.39 -22.54
N THR A 315 53.39 8.33 -22.05
CA THR A 315 53.39 7.01 -22.69
C THR A 315 52.31 6.11 -22.06
N LEU A 316 51.56 5.45 -22.91
CA LEU A 316 50.61 4.41 -22.47
C LEU A 316 51.36 3.12 -22.08
N ALA A 317 50.84 2.40 -21.07
CA ALA A 317 51.35 1.08 -20.73
C ALA A 317 51.08 0.09 -21.89
N ASP A 318 52.08 -0.73 -22.22
CA ASP A 318 52.05 -1.66 -23.36
C ASP A 318 50.98 -2.74 -23.29
N LYS A 319 50.37 -3.00 -22.14
CA LYS A 319 49.26 -3.92 -21.97
C LYS A 319 48.12 -3.33 -21.15
N LEU A 320 46.98 -3.15 -21.78
CA LEU A 320 45.76 -2.79 -21.09
C LEU A 320 45.20 -4.04 -20.38
N PRO A 321 44.80 -3.94 -19.10
CA PRO A 321 44.12 -5.05 -18.41
C PRO A 321 42.81 -5.38 -19.09
N ALA A 322 42.49 -6.68 -19.17
CA ALA A 322 41.19 -7.12 -19.71
C ALA A 322 40.06 -6.56 -18.85
N VAL A 323 39.08 -5.93 -19.48
CA VAL A 323 37.90 -5.35 -18.82
C VAL A 323 36.84 -6.42 -18.65
N THR A 324 36.52 -6.79 -17.42
CA THR A 324 35.40 -7.68 -17.10
C THR A 324 34.07 -6.95 -17.30
N ALA A 325 33.01 -7.65 -17.69
CA ALA A 325 31.67 -7.06 -17.83
C ALA A 325 31.26 -6.29 -16.57
N GLY A 326 30.73 -5.08 -16.75
CA GLY A 326 30.33 -4.18 -15.66
C GLY A 326 31.44 -3.34 -15.02
N LYS A 327 32.71 -3.48 -15.47
CA LYS A 327 33.84 -2.66 -14.99
C LYS A 327 34.29 -1.68 -16.08
N LYS A 328 34.79 -0.52 -15.68
CA LYS A 328 35.43 0.46 -16.58
C LYS A 328 36.84 0.77 -16.11
N LEU A 329 37.75 1.02 -17.06
CA LEU A 329 39.09 1.47 -16.76
C LEU A 329 39.11 2.95 -16.42
N VAL A 330 39.86 3.31 -15.40
CA VAL A 330 40.14 4.69 -15.02
C VAL A 330 41.65 4.89 -15.17
N TRP A 331 42.03 5.97 -15.80
CA TRP A 331 43.45 6.32 -16.04
C TRP A 331 43.96 7.23 -14.93
N GLN A 332 45.06 6.86 -14.35
CA GLN A 332 45.74 7.66 -13.32
C GLN A 332 47.00 8.29 -13.89
N LYS A 333 47.14 9.60 -13.76
CA LYS A 333 48.41 10.28 -14.04
C LYS A 333 49.36 10.01 -12.89
N LYS A 334 50.44 9.28 -13.14
CA LYS A 334 51.62 9.29 -12.24
C LYS A 334 52.41 10.54 -12.54
N GLY A 335 52.48 11.41 -11.54
CA GLY A 335 53.24 12.66 -11.62
C GLY A 335 54.72 12.48 -11.71
#